data_b4bff98fba22e286547b07061188949a
#
_entry.id   b4bff98fba22e286547b07061188949a
#
_cell.length_a   1.000
_cell.length_b   1.000
_cell.length_c   1.000
_cell.angle_alpha   90.00
_cell.angle_beta   90.00
_cell.angle_gamma   90.00
#
_symmetry.space_group_name_H-M   'P 1'
#
loop_
_entity.id
_entity.type
_entity.pdbx_description
1 polymer ?
#
loop_
_entity_poly.entity_id
_entity_poly.type
_entity_poly.pdbx_seq_one_letter_code
_entity_poly.pdbx_strand_id
1 'polypeptide(L)' 'MASDRPTPALERLEKAAAGLRPLEREVLILGAAEHLSNEQIAERLGLTASAVERLLARALRKLDRALERQARPWWRFW' A
#
# COMPACT_ATOMS: atom_id res chain seq x y z
N MET A 1 21.24 -3.97 16.21
CA MET A 1 21.72 -3.01 15.25
C MET A 1 20.80 -3.00 14.03
N ALA A 2 20.34 -1.84 13.68
CA ALA A 2 19.48 -1.72 12.51
C ALA A 2 20.27 -1.97 11.23
N SER A 3 19.76 -2.82 10.39
CA SER A 3 20.33 -3.05 9.08
C SER A 3 19.84 -1.97 8.12
N ASP A 4 20.74 -1.36 7.39
CA ASP A 4 20.37 -0.42 6.35
C ASP A 4 19.83 -1.13 5.11
N ARG A 5 19.93 -2.44 5.09
CA ARG A 5 19.43 -3.25 3.98
C ARG A 5 17.94 -3.53 4.15
N PRO A 6 17.12 -3.23 3.14
CA PRO A 6 15.72 -3.59 3.23
C PRO A 6 15.57 -5.11 3.29
N THR A 7 14.59 -5.56 4.04
CA THR A 7 14.27 -6.98 4.09
C THR A 7 13.60 -7.39 2.77
N PRO A 8 13.64 -8.69 2.40
CA PRO A 8 12.91 -9.14 1.21
C PRO A 8 11.42 -8.80 1.23
N ALA A 9 10.80 -8.83 2.43
CA ALA A 9 9.39 -8.45 2.56
C ALA A 9 9.19 -6.97 2.27
N LEU A 10 10.08 -6.11 2.78
CA LEU A 10 10.01 -4.67 2.55
C LEU A 10 10.25 -4.35 1.07
N GLU A 11 11.21 -5.01 0.44
CA GLU A 11 11.47 -4.83 -0.98
C GLU A 11 10.25 -5.20 -1.82
N ARG A 12 9.57 -6.29 -1.47
CA ARG A 12 8.36 -6.70 -2.16
C ARG A 12 7.24 -5.70 -1.99
N LEU A 13 7.09 -5.15 -0.79
CA LEU A 13 6.09 -4.11 -0.52
C LEU A 13 6.39 -2.84 -1.31
N GLU A 14 7.63 -2.41 -1.33
CA GLU A 14 8.04 -1.22 -2.09
C GLU A 14 7.78 -1.41 -3.58
N LYS A 15 8.12 -2.57 -4.11
CA LYS A 15 7.89 -2.90 -5.50
C LYS A 15 6.40 -2.91 -5.84
N ALA A 16 5.60 -3.51 -4.96
CA ALA A 16 4.16 -3.54 -5.14
C ALA A 16 3.55 -2.14 -5.05
N ALA A 17 4.02 -1.33 -4.11
CA ALA A 17 3.55 0.03 -3.92
C ALA A 17 3.95 0.97 -5.05
N ALA A 18 4.99 0.62 -5.82
CA ALA A 18 5.42 1.45 -6.94
C ALA A 18 4.34 1.58 -8.03
N GLY A 19 3.39 0.64 -8.08
CA GLY A 19 2.27 0.70 -9.01
C GLY A 19 1.10 1.55 -8.53
N LEU A 20 1.17 2.10 -7.32
CA LEU A 20 0.11 2.94 -6.79
C LEU A 20 0.20 4.36 -7.32
N ARG A 21 -0.95 5.01 -7.49
CA ARG A 21 -0.99 6.44 -7.77
C ARG A 21 -0.49 7.20 -6.54
N PRO A 22 0.08 8.40 -6.72
CA PRO A 22 0.62 9.16 -5.58
C PRO A 22 -0.36 9.33 -4.43
N LEU A 23 -1.61 9.62 -4.70
CA LEU A 23 -2.61 9.83 -3.68
C LEU A 23 -2.98 8.52 -2.96
N GLU A 24 -3.06 7.42 -3.71
CA GLU A 24 -3.28 6.09 -3.13
C GLU A 24 -2.16 5.71 -2.18
N ARG A 25 -0.93 6.00 -2.60
CA ARG A 25 0.26 5.72 -1.81
C ARG A 25 0.26 6.55 -0.53
N GLU A 26 -0.08 7.83 -0.64
CA GLU A 26 -0.11 8.73 0.51
C GLU A 26 -1.14 8.27 1.55
N VAL A 27 -2.34 7.92 1.10
CA VAL A 27 -3.39 7.42 1.97
C VAL A 27 -2.94 6.13 2.67
N LEU A 28 -2.30 5.24 1.94
CA LEU A 28 -1.82 3.99 2.50
C LEU A 28 -0.75 4.23 3.57
N ILE A 29 0.18 5.12 3.31
CA ILE A 29 1.24 5.47 4.26
C ILE A 29 0.65 6.08 5.53
N LEU A 30 -0.25 7.03 5.38
CA LEU A 30 -0.87 7.70 6.53
C LEU A 30 -1.68 6.73 7.38
N GLY A 31 -2.37 5.79 6.75
CA GLY A 31 -3.16 4.79 7.47
C GLY A 31 -2.31 3.69 8.09
N ALA A 32 -1.38 3.13 7.34
CA ALA A 32 -0.62 1.96 7.77
C ALA A 32 0.60 2.31 8.62
N ALA A 33 1.34 3.33 8.23
CA ALA A 33 2.58 3.69 8.93
C ALA A 33 2.34 4.66 10.07
N GLU A 34 1.46 5.64 9.88
CA GLU A 34 1.19 6.66 10.90
C GLU A 34 -0.07 6.36 11.73
N HIS A 35 -0.78 5.30 11.38
CA HIS A 35 -1.96 4.84 12.11
C HIS A 35 -3.07 5.89 12.24
N LEU A 36 -3.23 6.73 11.23
CA LEU A 36 -4.27 7.73 11.22
C LEU A 36 -5.62 7.10 10.83
N SER A 37 -6.70 7.62 11.41
CA SER A 37 -8.05 7.24 11.00
C SER A 37 -8.39 7.82 9.63
N ASN A 38 -9.43 7.30 8.99
CA ASN A 38 -9.88 7.82 7.71
C ASN A 38 -10.24 9.31 7.80
N GLU A 39 -10.86 9.71 8.91
CA GLU A 39 -11.22 11.11 9.17
C GLU A 39 -9.98 11.98 9.29
N GLN A 40 -8.97 11.50 9.99
CA GLN A 40 -7.71 12.23 10.14
C GLN A 40 -6.96 12.38 8.81
N ILE A 41 -6.96 11.32 8.02
CA ILE A 41 -6.35 11.34 6.69
C ILE A 41 -7.09 12.33 5.79
N ALA A 42 -8.42 12.27 5.81
CA ALA A 42 -9.27 13.16 5.03
C ALA A 42 -8.98 14.62 5.38
N GLU A 43 -8.90 14.93 6.66
CA GLU A 43 -8.59 16.28 7.11
C GLU A 43 -7.22 16.72 6.63
N ARG A 44 -6.22 15.86 6.75
CA ARG A 44 -4.86 16.19 6.35
C ARG A 44 -4.72 16.43 4.84
N LEU A 45 -5.44 15.66 4.04
CA LEU A 45 -5.34 15.72 2.59
C LEU A 45 -6.39 16.61 1.92
N GLY A 46 -7.31 17.18 2.70
CA GLY A 46 -8.38 17.98 2.14
C GLY A 46 -9.41 17.16 1.37
N LEU A 47 -9.66 15.93 1.82
CA LEU A 47 -10.59 15.00 1.19
C LEU A 47 -11.75 14.69 2.13
N THR A 48 -12.76 14.00 1.60
CA THR A 48 -13.81 13.43 2.43
C THR A 48 -13.36 12.06 2.94
N ALA A 49 -13.93 11.62 4.05
CA ALA A 49 -13.65 10.28 4.59
C ALA A 49 -14.04 9.20 3.57
N SER A 50 -15.14 9.40 2.84
CA SER A 50 -15.55 8.47 1.78
C SER A 50 -14.51 8.36 0.67
N ALA A 51 -13.92 9.49 0.28
CA ALA A 51 -12.86 9.48 -0.73
C ALA A 51 -11.64 8.72 -0.23
N VAL A 52 -11.27 8.92 1.04
CA VAL A 52 -10.15 8.19 1.66
C VAL A 52 -10.43 6.69 1.64
N GLU A 53 -11.64 6.28 2.01
CA GLU A 53 -12.01 4.86 2.00
C GLU A 53 -11.86 4.25 0.61
N ARG A 54 -12.32 4.96 -0.43
CA ARG A 54 -12.20 4.48 -1.80
C ARG A 54 -10.75 4.39 -2.26
N LEU A 55 -9.95 5.40 -1.93
CA LEU A 55 -8.53 5.40 -2.27
C LEU A 55 -7.79 4.27 -1.57
N LEU A 56 -8.09 4.08 -0.29
CA LEU A 56 -7.47 3.01 0.49
C LEU A 56 -7.86 1.64 -0.06
N ALA A 57 -9.13 1.45 -0.40
CA ALA A 57 -9.60 0.19 -0.98
C ALA A 57 -8.90 -0.10 -2.32
N ARG A 58 -8.72 0.92 -3.17
CA ARG A 58 -7.99 0.77 -4.43
C ARG A 58 -6.53 0.43 -4.21
N ALA A 59 -5.89 1.14 -3.27
CA ALA A 59 -4.49 0.90 -2.93
C ALA A 59 -4.29 -0.53 -2.45
N LEU A 60 -5.14 -0.98 -1.54
CA LEU A 60 -5.06 -2.33 -1.00
C LEU A 60 -5.29 -3.40 -2.05
N ARG A 61 -6.25 -3.19 -2.96
CA ARG A 61 -6.48 -4.15 -4.05
C ARG A 61 -5.30 -4.22 -5.01
N LYS A 62 -4.71 -3.08 -5.35
CA LYS A 62 -3.54 -3.05 -6.23
C LYS A 62 -2.34 -3.71 -5.56
N LEU A 63 -2.15 -3.42 -4.28
CA LEU A 63 -1.08 -4.01 -3.49
C LEU A 63 -1.24 -5.52 -3.40
N ASP A 64 -2.45 -5.98 -3.11
CA ASP A 64 -2.78 -7.39 -3.01
C ASP A 64 -2.48 -8.12 -4.33
N ARG A 65 -2.92 -7.55 -5.46
CA ARG A 65 -2.64 -8.15 -6.77
C ARG A 65 -1.15 -8.21 -7.07
N ALA A 66 -0.42 -7.15 -6.73
CA ALA A 66 1.01 -7.10 -6.98
C ALA A 66 1.76 -8.13 -6.12
N LEU A 67 1.39 -8.25 -4.86
CA LEU A 67 1.99 -9.23 -3.96
C LEU A 67 1.62 -10.65 -4.37
N GLU A 68 0.39 -10.86 -4.81
CA GLU A 68 -0.05 -12.16 -5.30
C GLU A 68 0.75 -12.60 -6.52
N ARG A 69 0.99 -11.69 -7.47
CA ARG A 69 1.83 -12.00 -8.63
C ARG A 69 3.26 -12.36 -8.22
N GLN A 70 3.80 -11.67 -7.23
CA GLN A 70 5.16 -11.95 -6.73
C GLN A 70 5.24 -13.29 -6.02
N ALA A 71 4.18 -13.65 -5.30
CA ALA A 71 4.12 -14.88 -4.52
C ALA A 71 3.65 -16.09 -5.32
N ARG A 72 3.23 -15.88 -6.57
CA ARG A 72 2.66 -16.94 -7.39
C ARG A 72 3.70 -18.00 -7.68
N PRO A 73 3.45 -19.28 -7.31
CA PRO A 73 4.41 -20.34 -7.55
C PRO A 73 4.56 -20.61 -9.03
N TRP A 74 5.78 -20.85 -9.48
CA TRP A 74 6.08 -21.15 -10.88
C TRP A 74 5.36 -22.42 -11.36
N TRP A 75 5.15 -23.39 -10.47
CA TRP A 75 4.51 -24.65 -10.81
C TRP A 75 3.01 -24.49 -11.13
N ARG A 76 2.41 -23.37 -10.81
CA ARG A 76 1.00 -23.10 -11.16
C ARG A 76 0.80 -22.84 -12.65
N PHE A 77 1.87 -22.67 -13.38
CA PHE A 77 1.79 -22.48 -14.83
C PHE A 77 1.76 -23.78 -15.62
N TRP A 78 1.88 -24.92 -14.94
CA TRP A 78 1.84 -26.23 -15.57
C TRP A 78 0.42 -26.72 -15.76
#